data_2f2dd901a65c548fa3d3f8e020a8c151
#
_entry.id   2f2dd901a65c548fa3d3f8e020a8c151
#
_cell.length_a   1.000
_cell.length_b   1.000
_cell.length_c   1.000
_cell.angle_alpha   90.00
_cell.angle_beta   90.00
_cell.angle_gamma   90.00
#
_symmetry.space_group_name_H-M   'P 1'
#
loop_
_entity.id
_entity.type
_entity.pdbx_description
1 polymer ?
#
loop_
_entity_poly.entity_id
_entity_poly.type
_entity_poly.pdbx_seq_one_letter_code
_entity_poly.pdbx_strand_id
1 'polypeptide(L)'
;MIQVTAAEAAFRRPMARDSMSHPRPWPVFIMKTIVLNKLEGTEVPFIRGILTRSLLDAGMPFDEAFDFATRVRKQISKRANITHEELRELVAERLEGYGDTAVRRAYSDTTVAPGKILVISRSGGSSAFSRGRLENYLEATGLEARNAEKVTARVYDQLLVHGAESITTDKLGLLTYLCVREEIGKKAARRFLIWTEFQRSGRPLLLLVGGAVGTGKSTLATELAHRLGIVRTQSTDMLREVMRTMIPAHLMPVLHASSFDAWKALPAHGRAESRQEDRVVEGFYGQVQLLEVSCQATLHRAENESVSMILEGVHVLPSLRNRWTGDDGPICVHVTMAILRKSMLKDRLLGRRTEAPKRHADLYIDNLDSIWALQSHLLSEADENETAIVENDNFEKSSQRIIVSIIRELARHFDGTPAGAFGDEIGALLEEGDEDNWQQWAVGLINR
;
A
#
# COMPACT_ATOMS: atom_id res chain seq x y z
N MET A 1 54.54 -39.59 21.75
CA MET A 1 54.81 -40.12 20.40
C MET A 1 53.56 -40.84 19.93
N ILE A 2 52.59 -40.05 19.42
CA ILE A 2 51.35 -40.58 18.83
C ILE A 2 51.18 -39.88 17.49
N GLN A 3 51.16 -40.68 16.47
CA GLN A 3 51.06 -40.32 15.05
C GLN A 3 49.76 -39.51 14.78
N VAL A 4 49.94 -38.31 14.22
CA VAL A 4 48.87 -37.55 13.54
C VAL A 4 48.92 -38.03 12.08
N THR A 5 47.93 -38.82 11.70
CA THR A 5 47.75 -39.39 10.37
C THR A 5 46.87 -38.49 9.51
N ALA A 6 47.40 -38.09 8.38
CA ALA A 6 46.79 -38.03 7.03
C ALA A 6 45.34 -37.50 6.82
N ALA A 7 44.89 -36.51 7.55
CA ALA A 7 43.59 -35.82 7.25
C ALA A 7 43.74 -34.37 6.85
N GLU A 8 44.94 -33.78 6.87
CA GLU A 8 45.19 -32.37 6.52
C GLU A 8 45.55 -32.09 5.05
N ALA A 9 45.62 -33.12 4.21
CA ALA A 9 46.08 -32.95 2.82
C ALA A 9 45.00 -32.73 1.77
N ALA A 10 43.69 -32.67 2.16
CA ALA A 10 42.57 -32.54 1.21
C ALA A 10 42.00 -31.15 1.08
N PHE A 11 42.53 -30.13 1.75
CA PHE A 11 41.96 -28.76 1.75
C PHE A 11 42.85 -27.67 1.10
N ARG A 12 43.84 -28.07 0.26
CA ARG A 12 44.60 -27.12 -0.57
C ARG A 12 44.38 -27.35 -2.04
N ARG A 13 43.19 -26.97 -2.55
CA ARG A 13 43.09 -26.57 -3.96
C ARG A 13 43.45 -25.09 -4.05
N PRO A 14 44.42 -24.69 -4.93
CA PRO A 14 44.71 -23.28 -5.15
C PRO A 14 43.47 -22.66 -5.80
N MET A 15 42.82 -21.71 -5.08
CA MET A 15 41.92 -20.79 -5.75
C MET A 15 42.75 -20.02 -6.79
N ALA A 16 42.32 -20.11 -8.05
CA ALA A 16 42.78 -19.25 -9.11
C ALA A 16 42.72 -17.81 -8.61
N ARG A 17 43.82 -17.10 -8.73
CA ARG A 17 43.87 -15.65 -8.51
C ARG A 17 43.02 -14.99 -9.62
N ASP A 18 41.73 -14.86 -9.38
CA ASP A 18 40.94 -13.86 -10.10
C ASP A 18 41.45 -12.48 -9.68
N SER A 19 41.79 -11.74 -10.69
CA SER A 19 42.32 -10.38 -10.63
C SER A 19 41.50 -9.57 -9.61
N MET A 20 42.18 -9.10 -8.54
CA MET A 20 41.66 -8.04 -7.70
C MET A 20 41.37 -6.84 -8.60
N SER A 21 40.09 -6.71 -9.00
CA SER A 21 39.59 -5.46 -9.50
C SER A 21 39.78 -4.44 -8.39
N HIS A 22 40.56 -3.44 -8.67
CA HIS A 22 40.76 -2.28 -7.80
C HIS A 22 39.37 -1.80 -7.36
N PRO A 23 39.15 -1.48 -6.06
CA PRO A 23 37.90 -0.86 -5.64
C PRO A 23 37.74 0.37 -6.52
N ARG A 24 36.59 0.46 -7.21
CA ARG A 24 36.23 1.66 -7.98
C ARG A 24 36.38 2.83 -7.03
N PRO A 25 37.10 3.90 -7.39
CA PRO A 25 37.14 5.07 -6.54
C PRO A 25 35.72 5.51 -6.26
N TRP A 26 35.41 5.80 -5.00
CA TRP A 26 34.14 6.36 -4.56
C TRP A 26 33.80 7.51 -5.51
N PRO A 27 32.53 7.62 -5.96
CA PRO A 27 32.17 8.69 -6.88
C PRO A 27 32.62 10.01 -6.24
N VAL A 28 33.48 10.73 -6.95
CA VAL A 28 33.87 12.09 -6.59
C VAL A 28 32.56 12.84 -6.34
N PHE A 29 32.40 13.38 -5.14
CA PHE A 29 31.28 14.25 -4.80
C PHE A 29 31.36 15.45 -5.76
N ILE A 30 30.61 15.36 -6.86
CA ILE A 30 30.38 16.50 -7.71
C ILE A 30 29.61 17.48 -6.84
N MET A 31 30.20 18.63 -6.50
CA MET A 31 29.54 19.68 -5.76
C MET A 31 28.24 20.01 -6.48
N LYS A 32 27.12 19.64 -5.88
CA LYS A 32 25.79 19.93 -6.43
C LYS A 32 25.48 21.38 -6.07
N THR A 33 25.07 22.18 -7.05
CA THR A 33 24.55 23.52 -6.79
C THR A 33 23.38 23.45 -5.82
N ILE A 34 23.40 24.19 -4.73
CA ILE A 34 22.34 24.29 -3.74
C ILE A 34 21.35 25.38 -4.19
N VAL A 35 20.08 25.06 -4.22
CA VAL A 35 19.00 26.01 -4.45
C VAL A 35 18.48 26.49 -3.11
N LEU A 36 18.52 27.80 -2.89
CA LEU A 36 18.11 28.45 -1.65
C LEU A 36 16.68 28.97 -1.83
N ASN A 37 15.74 28.50 -1.05
CA ASN A 37 14.41 29.08 -0.95
C ASN A 37 14.37 30.06 0.24
N LYS A 38 14.49 31.36 -0.04
CA LYS A 38 14.51 32.40 0.98
C LYS A 38 13.18 32.53 1.74
N LEU A 39 12.07 32.18 1.11
CA LEU A 39 10.74 32.27 1.73
C LEU A 39 10.51 31.18 2.77
N GLU A 40 11.02 29.97 2.51
CA GLU A 40 10.85 28.82 3.38
C GLU A 40 12.08 28.51 4.25
N GLY A 41 13.20 29.22 4.03
CA GLY A 41 14.47 28.99 4.71
C GLY A 41 15.08 27.61 4.43
N THR A 42 14.74 26.98 3.29
CA THR A 42 15.20 25.64 2.93
C THR A 42 16.34 25.65 1.91
N GLU A 43 17.26 24.73 2.07
CA GLU A 43 18.41 24.50 1.18
C GLU A 43 18.30 23.11 0.54
N VAL A 44 18.13 23.05 -0.77
CA VAL A 44 17.94 21.78 -1.48
C VAL A 44 18.93 21.69 -2.66
N PRO A 45 19.64 20.58 -2.86
CA PRO A 45 20.48 20.42 -4.04
C PRO A 45 19.63 20.51 -5.32
N PHE A 46 20.16 21.19 -6.36
CA PHE A 46 19.47 21.23 -7.64
C PHE A 46 19.21 19.81 -8.17
N ILE A 47 17.93 19.46 -8.33
CA ILE A 47 17.49 18.17 -8.86
C ILE A 47 16.89 18.40 -10.24
N ARG A 48 17.55 17.89 -11.29
CA ARG A 48 17.11 18.02 -12.68
C ARG A 48 15.64 17.59 -12.87
N GLY A 49 15.22 16.49 -12.23
CA GLY A 49 13.86 15.97 -12.33
C GLY A 49 12.78 16.95 -11.88
N ILE A 50 13.07 17.81 -10.89
CA ILE A 50 12.13 18.84 -10.43
C ILE A 50 11.91 19.87 -11.55
N LEU A 51 12.98 20.35 -12.18
CA LEU A 51 12.86 21.30 -13.29
C LEU A 51 12.20 20.65 -14.51
N THR A 52 12.56 19.40 -14.85
CA THR A 52 11.88 18.66 -15.93
C THR A 52 10.38 18.58 -15.67
N ARG A 53 9.96 18.28 -14.44
CA ARG A 53 8.54 18.21 -14.06
C ARG A 53 7.85 19.56 -14.22
N SER A 54 8.46 20.67 -13.76
CA SER A 54 7.89 22.01 -13.91
C SER A 54 7.69 22.41 -15.38
N LEU A 55 8.60 21.99 -16.27
CA LEU A 55 8.48 22.26 -17.70
C LEU A 55 7.39 21.39 -18.37
N LEU A 56 7.24 20.12 -17.94
CA LEU A 56 6.14 19.26 -18.35
C LEU A 56 4.78 19.85 -17.95
N ASP A 57 4.67 20.31 -16.70
CA ASP A 57 3.45 20.92 -16.18
C ASP A 57 3.11 22.24 -16.93
N ALA A 58 4.12 22.91 -17.52
CA ALA A 58 3.95 24.03 -18.43
C ALA A 58 3.60 23.62 -19.89
N GLY A 59 3.50 22.30 -20.18
CA GLY A 59 3.11 21.78 -21.50
C GLY A 59 4.26 21.43 -22.44
N MET A 60 5.53 21.47 -21.98
CA MET A 60 6.69 21.07 -22.80
C MET A 60 6.75 19.53 -22.95
N PRO A 61 7.02 18.95 -24.14
CA PRO A 61 7.24 17.52 -24.32
C PRO A 61 8.38 16.99 -23.44
N PHE A 62 8.29 15.72 -23.02
CA PHE A 62 9.24 15.14 -22.06
C PHE A 62 10.70 15.22 -22.51
N ASP A 63 11.00 14.83 -23.74
CA ASP A 63 12.38 14.81 -24.27
C ASP A 63 12.98 16.22 -24.30
N GLU A 64 12.20 17.21 -24.69
CA GLU A 64 12.62 18.60 -24.73
C GLU A 64 12.78 19.20 -23.31
N ALA A 65 11.87 18.88 -22.40
CA ALA A 65 11.94 19.30 -20.99
C ALA A 65 13.17 18.71 -20.29
N PHE A 66 13.48 17.44 -20.58
CA PHE A 66 14.65 16.77 -20.02
C PHE A 66 15.96 17.35 -20.55
N ASP A 67 16.05 17.60 -21.84
CA ASP A 67 17.21 18.22 -22.47
C ASP A 67 17.39 19.67 -22.01
N PHE A 68 16.30 20.42 -21.90
CA PHE A 68 16.31 21.78 -21.36
C PHE A 68 16.85 21.79 -19.91
N ALA A 69 16.30 20.96 -19.04
CA ALA A 69 16.74 20.87 -17.65
C ALA A 69 18.21 20.40 -17.53
N THR A 70 18.66 19.58 -18.46
CA THR A 70 20.08 19.14 -18.55
C THR A 70 21.00 20.31 -18.92
N ARG A 71 20.60 21.16 -19.86
CA ARG A 71 21.35 22.39 -20.22
C ARG A 71 21.40 23.38 -19.07
N VAL A 72 20.30 23.60 -18.36
CA VAL A 72 20.23 24.45 -17.16
C VAL A 72 21.20 23.93 -16.09
N ARG A 73 21.15 22.62 -15.79
CA ARG A 73 22.08 21.99 -14.83
C ARG A 73 23.54 22.24 -15.18
N LYS A 74 23.90 22.11 -16.46
CA LYS A 74 25.28 22.34 -16.93
C LYS A 74 25.70 23.81 -16.71
N GLN A 75 24.79 24.75 -16.91
CA GLN A 75 25.04 26.16 -16.73
C GLN A 75 25.29 26.55 -15.27
N ILE A 76 24.48 26.01 -14.35
CA ILE A 76 24.59 26.32 -12.92
C ILE A 76 25.64 25.47 -12.19
N SER A 77 26.21 24.45 -12.83
CA SER A 77 27.15 23.50 -12.20
C SER A 77 28.41 24.11 -11.61
N LYS A 78 28.76 25.35 -12.04
CA LYS A 78 29.90 26.12 -11.52
C LYS A 78 29.53 27.01 -10.34
N ARG A 79 28.25 27.13 -9.98
CA ARG A 79 27.76 27.93 -8.85
C ARG A 79 27.58 27.04 -7.64
N ALA A 80 28.11 27.43 -6.49
CA ALA A 80 27.89 26.70 -5.25
C ALA A 80 26.42 26.80 -4.81
N ASN A 81 25.86 28.00 -4.88
CA ASN A 81 24.48 28.31 -4.50
C ASN A 81 23.80 29.13 -5.59
N ILE A 82 22.48 29.01 -5.68
CA ILE A 82 21.59 29.82 -6.52
C ILE A 82 20.26 29.97 -5.78
N THR A 83 19.66 31.17 -5.78
CA THR A 83 18.33 31.32 -5.18
C THR A 83 17.25 30.77 -6.10
N HIS A 84 16.09 30.47 -5.52
CA HIS A 84 14.93 29.98 -6.28
C HIS A 84 14.51 31.02 -7.33
N GLU A 85 14.53 32.31 -6.98
CA GLU A 85 14.21 33.44 -7.88
C GLU A 85 15.21 33.52 -9.04
N GLU A 86 16.51 33.53 -8.75
CA GLU A 86 17.55 33.53 -9.80
C GLU A 86 17.48 32.33 -10.73
N LEU A 87 17.13 31.15 -10.20
CA LEU A 87 16.93 29.95 -11.01
C LEU A 87 15.73 30.11 -11.94
N ARG A 88 14.64 30.70 -11.47
CA ARG A 88 13.43 30.97 -12.26
C ARG A 88 13.70 31.96 -13.37
N GLU A 89 14.37 33.06 -13.06
CA GLU A 89 14.75 34.07 -14.05
C GLU A 89 15.63 33.48 -15.15
N LEU A 90 16.62 32.68 -14.78
CA LEU A 90 17.50 31.98 -15.73
C LEU A 90 16.73 31.02 -16.62
N VAL A 91 15.73 30.30 -16.10
CA VAL A 91 14.88 29.40 -16.88
C VAL A 91 13.95 30.20 -17.78
N ALA A 92 13.35 31.29 -17.30
CA ALA A 92 12.47 32.18 -18.08
C ALA A 92 13.22 32.82 -19.26
N GLU A 93 14.41 33.38 -19.02
CA GLU A 93 15.30 33.94 -20.05
C GLU A 93 15.61 32.93 -21.15
N ARG A 94 15.90 31.67 -20.76
CA ARG A 94 16.16 30.62 -21.75
C ARG A 94 14.91 30.16 -22.52
N LEU A 95 13.75 30.27 -21.90
CA LEU A 95 12.48 29.98 -22.57
C LEU A 95 12.11 31.05 -23.60
N GLU A 96 12.71 32.25 -23.54
CA GLU A 96 12.54 33.29 -24.60
C GLU A 96 13.01 32.80 -25.96
N GLY A 97 14.04 31.95 -25.99
CA GLY A 97 14.52 31.28 -27.20
C GLY A 97 13.75 30.02 -27.61
N TYR A 98 12.79 29.60 -26.80
CA TYR A 98 11.93 28.44 -27.11
C TYR A 98 10.71 28.89 -27.92
N GLY A 99 10.50 28.27 -29.09
CA GLY A 99 9.52 28.72 -30.07
C GLY A 99 8.05 28.67 -29.65
N ASP A 100 7.71 27.93 -28.57
CA ASP A 100 6.34 27.81 -28.08
C ASP A 100 6.02 28.89 -27.05
N THR A 101 5.23 29.88 -27.47
CA THR A 101 4.78 31.00 -26.62
C THR A 101 3.81 30.57 -25.53
N ALA A 102 3.09 29.44 -25.68
CA ALA A 102 2.16 28.92 -24.70
C ALA A 102 2.92 28.32 -23.51
N VAL A 103 3.96 27.51 -23.75
CA VAL A 103 4.85 26.93 -22.73
C VAL A 103 5.55 28.06 -21.94
N ARG A 104 6.05 29.08 -22.64
CA ARG A 104 6.71 30.23 -22.02
C ARG A 104 5.76 31.01 -21.12
N ARG A 105 4.55 31.28 -21.60
CA ARG A 105 3.52 31.96 -20.79
C ARG A 105 3.13 31.12 -19.58
N ALA A 106 2.85 29.82 -19.78
CA ALA A 106 2.50 28.91 -18.71
C ALA A 106 3.60 28.78 -17.64
N TYR A 107 4.89 28.79 -18.03
CA TYR A 107 6.01 28.78 -17.08
C TYR A 107 6.17 30.13 -16.36
N SER A 108 5.98 31.27 -17.04
CA SER A 108 6.05 32.62 -16.47
C SER A 108 4.84 32.93 -15.59
N ASP A 109 3.65 32.54 -16.01
CA ASP A 109 2.40 32.71 -15.25
C ASP A 109 2.33 31.80 -14.02
N THR A 110 3.30 30.85 -13.86
CA THR A 110 3.48 30.08 -12.64
C THR A 110 3.92 30.97 -11.43
N THR A 111 3.89 32.29 -11.54
CA THR A 111 3.97 33.21 -10.38
C THR A 111 2.74 33.12 -9.50
N VAL A 112 1.60 32.80 -10.05
CA VAL A 112 0.39 32.37 -9.34
C VAL A 112 -0.32 31.45 -10.33
N ALA A 113 -0.11 30.14 -10.26
CA ALA A 113 -1.07 29.24 -10.86
C ALA A 113 -2.41 29.59 -10.18
N PRO A 114 -3.44 30.07 -10.92
CA PRO A 114 -4.74 30.27 -10.32
C PRO A 114 -5.17 28.90 -9.81
N GLY A 115 -5.19 28.72 -8.47
CA GLY A 115 -5.73 27.53 -7.86
C GLY A 115 -4.75 26.53 -7.24
N LYS A 116 -3.56 26.87 -6.81
CA LYS A 116 -2.88 26.04 -5.79
C LYS A 116 -3.52 26.31 -4.43
N ILE A 117 -4.65 25.65 -4.21
CA ILE A 117 -5.29 25.64 -2.89
C ILE A 117 -4.34 24.91 -1.94
N LEU A 118 -3.94 25.56 -0.86
CA LEU A 118 -3.08 24.96 0.15
C LEU A 118 -3.92 24.21 1.18
N VAL A 119 -3.58 22.96 1.45
CA VAL A 119 -4.17 22.19 2.54
C VAL A 119 -3.23 22.28 3.74
N ILE A 120 -3.72 22.86 4.82
CA ILE A 120 -2.98 23.07 6.06
C ILE A 120 -3.27 21.90 7.00
N SER A 121 -2.23 21.16 7.37
CA SER A 121 -2.35 20.06 8.33
C SER A 121 -2.45 20.58 9.78
N ARG A 122 -2.97 19.74 10.67
CA ARG A 122 -3.02 20.04 12.12
C ARG A 122 -1.64 20.30 12.73
N SER A 123 -0.58 19.72 12.17
CA SER A 123 0.81 19.94 12.60
C SER A 123 1.40 21.25 12.07
N GLY A 124 0.64 22.06 11.34
CA GLY A 124 1.08 23.33 10.77
C GLY A 124 1.79 23.19 9.40
N GLY A 125 2.01 21.97 8.90
CA GLY A 125 2.54 21.77 7.55
C GLY A 125 1.52 22.12 6.48
N SER A 126 1.96 22.63 5.32
CA SER A 126 1.09 22.91 4.18
C SER A 126 1.49 22.10 2.95
N SER A 127 0.51 21.66 2.18
CA SER A 127 0.70 20.97 0.90
C SER A 127 -0.35 21.43 -0.10
N ALA A 128 -0.02 21.39 -1.41
CA ALA A 128 -1.02 21.69 -2.43
C ALA A 128 -2.13 20.64 -2.41
N PHE A 129 -3.38 21.09 -2.62
CA PHE A 129 -4.52 20.18 -2.82
C PHE A 129 -4.23 19.24 -4.00
N SER A 130 -4.46 17.95 -3.79
CA SER A 130 -4.25 16.91 -4.79
C SER A 130 -5.53 16.13 -5.00
N ARG A 131 -6.09 16.19 -6.21
CA ARG A 131 -7.29 15.39 -6.58
C ARG A 131 -7.02 13.91 -6.40
N GLY A 132 -5.91 13.39 -6.94
CA GLY A 132 -5.59 11.96 -6.83
C GLY A 132 -5.41 11.48 -5.38
N ARG A 133 -4.88 12.34 -4.48
CA ARG A 133 -4.81 12.00 -3.05
C ARG A 133 -6.21 11.90 -2.43
N LEU A 134 -7.13 12.79 -2.79
CA LEU A 134 -8.51 12.74 -2.30
C LEU A 134 -9.26 11.55 -2.88
N GLU A 135 -9.08 11.25 -4.17
CA GLU A 135 -9.64 10.06 -4.82
C GLU A 135 -9.21 8.77 -4.13
N ASN A 136 -7.89 8.59 -3.92
CA ASN A 136 -7.36 7.43 -3.18
C ASN A 136 -7.95 7.33 -1.76
N TYR A 137 -8.08 8.46 -1.07
CA TYR A 137 -8.68 8.50 0.25
C TYR A 137 -10.15 8.06 0.23
N LEU A 138 -10.92 8.51 -0.76
CA LEU A 138 -12.32 8.12 -0.95
C LEU A 138 -12.46 6.64 -1.34
N GLU A 139 -11.58 6.12 -2.18
CA GLU A 139 -11.55 4.70 -2.52
C GLU A 139 -11.26 3.81 -1.29
N ALA A 140 -10.40 4.26 -0.38
CA ALA A 140 -10.15 3.59 0.90
C ALA A 140 -11.39 3.50 1.81
N THR A 141 -12.41 4.33 1.58
CA THR A 141 -13.72 4.24 2.25
C THR A 141 -14.70 3.26 1.59
N GLY A 142 -14.28 2.60 0.52
CA GLY A 142 -15.09 1.68 -0.28
C GLY A 142 -15.97 2.38 -1.31
N LEU A 143 -15.63 3.58 -1.76
CA LEU A 143 -16.23 4.18 -2.95
C LEU A 143 -15.62 3.56 -4.21
N GLU A 144 -16.44 3.39 -5.24
CA GLU A 144 -15.95 3.05 -6.57
C GLU A 144 -15.16 4.22 -7.16
N ALA A 145 -14.12 3.96 -7.96
CA ALA A 145 -13.26 4.98 -8.55
C ALA A 145 -14.04 6.11 -9.25
N ARG A 146 -15.08 5.75 -10.03
CA ARG A 146 -15.97 6.73 -10.68
C ARG A 146 -16.68 7.65 -9.69
N ASN A 147 -17.12 7.12 -8.56
CA ASN A 147 -17.77 7.90 -7.51
C ASN A 147 -16.76 8.77 -6.75
N ALA A 148 -15.56 8.26 -6.50
CA ALA A 148 -14.46 9.02 -5.90
C ALA A 148 -14.06 10.22 -6.78
N GLU A 149 -13.92 10.01 -8.09
CA GLU A 149 -13.65 11.06 -9.07
C GLU A 149 -14.77 12.14 -9.06
N LYS A 150 -16.06 11.70 -9.11
CA LYS A 150 -17.21 12.60 -9.08
C LYS A 150 -17.22 13.49 -7.83
N VAL A 151 -17.02 12.90 -6.65
CA VAL A 151 -16.97 13.63 -5.37
C VAL A 151 -15.78 14.58 -5.35
N THR A 152 -14.61 14.12 -5.78
CA THR A 152 -13.39 14.94 -5.84
C THR A 152 -13.56 16.16 -6.74
N ALA A 153 -14.18 15.97 -7.91
CA ALA A 153 -14.49 17.09 -8.81
C ALA A 153 -15.43 18.09 -8.11
N ARG A 154 -16.48 17.62 -7.44
CA ARG A 154 -17.43 18.47 -6.70
C ARG A 154 -16.75 19.26 -5.58
N VAL A 155 -15.88 18.60 -4.78
CA VAL A 155 -15.11 19.27 -3.73
C VAL A 155 -14.22 20.36 -4.32
N TYR A 156 -13.51 20.06 -5.41
CA TYR A 156 -12.63 21.02 -6.06
C TYR A 156 -13.39 22.22 -6.63
N ASP A 157 -14.55 21.98 -7.26
CA ASP A 157 -15.41 23.05 -7.79
C ASP A 157 -15.90 23.98 -6.66
N GLN A 158 -16.28 23.41 -5.50
CA GLN A 158 -16.66 24.21 -4.33
C GLN A 158 -15.50 25.09 -3.85
N LEU A 159 -14.29 24.54 -3.76
CA LEU A 159 -13.11 25.30 -3.36
C LEU A 159 -12.81 26.44 -4.33
N LEU A 160 -12.98 26.25 -5.63
CA LEU A 160 -12.76 27.27 -6.64
C LEU A 160 -13.86 28.38 -6.62
N VAL A 161 -15.12 27.96 -6.55
CA VAL A 161 -16.26 28.90 -6.53
C VAL A 161 -16.17 29.86 -5.36
N HIS A 162 -15.64 29.39 -4.23
CA HIS A 162 -15.48 30.20 -3.02
C HIS A 162 -14.12 30.92 -2.90
N GLY A 163 -13.27 30.82 -3.94
CA GLY A 163 -11.99 31.51 -3.98
C GLY A 163 -11.00 31.05 -2.90
N ALA A 164 -11.07 29.77 -2.48
CA ALA A 164 -10.21 29.25 -1.42
C ALA A 164 -8.73 29.29 -1.84
N GLU A 165 -7.92 30.07 -1.13
CA GLU A 165 -6.45 30.05 -1.25
C GLU A 165 -5.84 28.96 -0.35
N SER A 166 -6.47 28.71 0.79
CA SER A 166 -6.07 27.67 1.74
C SER A 166 -7.29 27.07 2.46
N ILE A 167 -7.16 25.82 2.91
CA ILE A 167 -8.16 25.12 3.71
C ILE A 167 -7.47 24.20 4.70
N THR A 168 -8.00 24.08 5.93
CA THR A 168 -7.48 23.10 6.88
C THR A 168 -7.92 21.68 6.52
N THR A 169 -7.15 20.68 6.94
CA THR A 169 -7.50 19.25 6.72
C THR A 169 -8.89 18.92 7.24
N ASP A 170 -9.29 19.47 8.39
CA ASP A 170 -10.58 19.19 9.01
C ASP A 170 -11.76 19.80 8.22
N LYS A 171 -11.61 21.04 7.78
CA LYS A 171 -12.61 21.69 6.94
C LYS A 171 -12.72 21.02 5.57
N LEU A 172 -11.58 20.62 4.96
CA LEU A 172 -11.59 19.83 3.73
C LEU A 172 -12.30 18.49 3.93
N GLY A 173 -12.04 17.82 5.06
CA GLY A 173 -12.71 16.58 5.44
C GLY A 173 -14.22 16.76 5.56
N LEU A 174 -14.66 17.83 6.23
CA LEU A 174 -16.07 18.14 6.38
C LEU A 174 -16.74 18.45 5.04
N LEU A 175 -16.11 19.28 4.21
CA LEU A 175 -16.61 19.56 2.85
C LEU A 175 -16.74 18.28 2.04
N THR A 176 -15.74 17.40 2.12
CA THR A 176 -15.76 16.10 1.46
C THR A 176 -16.90 15.22 1.97
N TYR A 177 -17.11 15.15 3.29
CA TYR A 177 -18.23 14.43 3.90
C TYR A 177 -19.61 14.89 3.35
N LEU A 178 -19.80 16.19 3.28
CA LEU A 178 -21.04 16.78 2.77
C LEU A 178 -21.25 16.43 1.29
N CYS A 179 -20.21 16.51 0.47
CA CYS A 179 -20.24 16.11 -0.93
C CYS A 179 -20.53 14.60 -1.10
N VAL A 180 -19.91 13.74 -0.29
CA VAL A 180 -20.18 12.29 -0.30
C VAL A 180 -21.64 12.01 0.07
N ARG A 181 -22.16 12.71 1.09
CA ARG A 181 -23.55 12.54 1.56
C ARG A 181 -24.55 12.94 0.49
N GLU A 182 -24.33 14.05 -0.22
CA GLU A 182 -25.19 14.55 -1.28
C GLU A 182 -25.12 13.67 -2.54
N GLU A 183 -23.93 13.38 -3.05
CA GLU A 183 -23.71 12.74 -4.33
C GLU A 183 -23.91 11.22 -4.29
N ILE A 184 -23.60 10.58 -3.16
CA ILE A 184 -23.61 9.11 -3.02
C ILE A 184 -24.62 8.64 -1.98
N GLY A 185 -24.76 9.38 -0.87
CA GLY A 185 -25.76 9.11 0.17
C GLY A 185 -25.19 8.80 1.54
N LYS A 186 -26.10 8.75 2.54
CA LYS A 186 -25.79 8.66 3.98
C LYS A 186 -24.90 7.46 4.35
N LYS A 187 -25.09 6.28 3.72
CA LYS A 187 -24.28 5.08 4.01
C LYS A 187 -22.80 5.27 3.62
N ALA A 188 -22.55 5.88 2.48
CA ALA A 188 -21.19 6.17 2.03
C ALA A 188 -20.55 7.25 2.91
N ALA A 189 -21.29 8.29 3.25
CA ALA A 189 -20.85 9.35 4.15
C ALA A 189 -20.46 8.80 5.54
N ARG A 190 -21.25 7.87 6.12
CA ARG A 190 -20.89 7.23 7.39
C ARG A 190 -19.60 6.41 7.28
N ARG A 191 -19.41 5.66 6.18
CA ARG A 191 -18.12 4.94 5.95
C ARG A 191 -16.93 5.88 5.89
N PHE A 192 -17.11 7.03 5.24
CA PHE A 192 -16.09 8.08 5.18
C PHE A 192 -15.74 8.60 6.59
N LEU A 193 -16.73 8.86 7.44
CA LEU A 193 -16.49 9.29 8.82
C LEU A 193 -15.76 8.21 9.65
N ILE A 194 -16.21 6.95 9.60
CA ILE A 194 -15.55 5.82 10.29
C ILE A 194 -14.08 5.71 9.88
N TRP A 195 -13.79 5.79 8.59
CA TRP A 195 -12.42 5.76 8.09
C TRP A 195 -11.61 6.94 8.59
N THR A 196 -12.20 8.14 8.62
CA THR A 196 -11.54 9.36 9.10
C THR A 196 -11.26 9.30 10.60
N GLU A 197 -12.20 8.81 11.42
CA GLU A 197 -11.99 8.57 12.85
C GLU A 197 -10.86 7.57 13.08
N PHE A 198 -10.87 6.46 12.35
CA PHE A 198 -9.79 5.46 12.40
C PHE A 198 -8.42 6.10 12.08
N GLN A 199 -8.29 6.83 10.97
CA GLN A 199 -7.03 7.51 10.61
C GLN A 199 -6.58 8.51 11.68
N ARG A 200 -7.52 9.14 12.36
CA ARG A 200 -7.25 10.08 13.45
C ARG A 200 -6.81 9.39 14.73
N SER A 201 -7.30 8.19 15.00
CA SER A 201 -6.99 7.44 16.23
C SER A 201 -5.51 7.06 16.34
N GLY A 202 -4.77 7.00 15.23
CA GLY A 202 -3.39 6.52 15.19
C GLY A 202 -3.25 5.02 15.44
N ARG A 203 -4.36 4.27 15.61
CA ARG A 203 -4.33 2.82 15.79
C ARG A 203 -3.91 2.14 14.48
N PRO A 204 -3.00 1.17 14.49
CA PRO A 204 -2.62 0.46 13.26
C PRO A 204 -3.69 -0.56 12.84
N LEU A 205 -3.83 -0.76 11.52
CA LEU A 205 -4.63 -1.81 10.92
C LEU A 205 -3.76 -3.03 10.60
N LEU A 206 -4.09 -4.19 11.16
CA LEU A 206 -3.53 -5.48 10.80
C LEU A 206 -4.51 -6.20 9.88
N LEU A 207 -4.25 -6.20 8.56
CA LEU A 207 -5.08 -6.90 7.58
C LEU A 207 -4.49 -8.28 7.30
N LEU A 208 -5.22 -9.32 7.67
CA LEU A 208 -4.88 -10.72 7.49
C LEU A 208 -5.63 -11.29 6.28
N VAL A 209 -4.91 -11.69 5.22
CA VAL A 209 -5.50 -12.20 3.98
C VAL A 209 -5.15 -13.66 3.80
N GLY A 210 -6.08 -14.54 4.19
CA GLY A 210 -5.96 -16.00 4.07
C GLY A 210 -6.54 -16.56 2.77
N GLY A 211 -6.40 -17.87 2.57
CA GLY A 211 -6.99 -18.61 1.46
C GLY A 211 -6.00 -19.51 0.72
N ALA A 212 -6.48 -20.46 -0.06
CA ALA A 212 -5.68 -21.44 -0.77
C ALA A 212 -4.82 -20.85 -1.91
N VAL A 213 -3.94 -21.66 -2.45
CA VAL A 213 -3.13 -21.31 -3.64
C VAL A 213 -4.05 -21.02 -4.83
N GLY A 214 -3.77 -19.97 -5.61
CA GLY A 214 -4.55 -19.64 -6.80
C GLY A 214 -5.73 -18.68 -6.55
N THR A 215 -6.06 -18.34 -5.29
CA THR A 215 -7.18 -17.45 -4.97
C THR A 215 -6.90 -15.96 -5.23
N GLY A 216 -5.66 -15.57 -5.54
CA GLY A 216 -5.32 -14.19 -5.90
C GLY A 216 -4.95 -13.27 -4.72
N LYS A 217 -4.64 -13.84 -3.55
CA LYS A 217 -4.28 -13.10 -2.32
C LYS A 217 -3.21 -12.05 -2.53
N SER A 218 -2.05 -12.43 -3.07
CA SER A 218 -0.89 -11.53 -3.21
C SER A 218 -1.18 -10.35 -4.12
N THR A 219 -1.91 -10.58 -5.22
CA THR A 219 -2.33 -9.51 -6.15
C THR A 219 -3.27 -8.52 -5.46
N LEU A 220 -4.28 -9.05 -4.74
CA LEU A 220 -5.21 -8.20 -3.97
C LEU A 220 -4.53 -7.51 -2.79
N ALA A 221 -3.61 -8.18 -2.09
CA ALA A 221 -2.86 -7.57 -1.00
C ALA A 221 -2.04 -6.36 -1.47
N THR A 222 -1.41 -6.45 -2.66
CA THR A 222 -0.67 -5.33 -3.27
C THR A 222 -1.59 -4.16 -3.60
N GLU A 223 -2.73 -4.42 -4.20
CA GLU A 223 -3.73 -3.40 -4.52
C GLU A 223 -4.30 -2.73 -3.27
N LEU A 224 -4.67 -3.52 -2.27
CA LEU A 224 -5.17 -3.02 -0.99
C LEU A 224 -4.12 -2.19 -0.26
N ALA A 225 -2.85 -2.61 -0.32
CA ALA A 225 -1.75 -1.84 0.25
C ALA A 225 -1.67 -0.44 -0.36
N HIS A 226 -1.80 -0.35 -1.69
CA HIS A 226 -1.82 0.93 -2.39
C HIS A 226 -3.04 1.79 -2.01
N ARG A 227 -4.26 1.23 -2.08
CA ARG A 227 -5.51 1.95 -1.75
C ARG A 227 -5.59 2.41 -0.30
N LEU A 228 -5.15 1.58 0.64
CA LEU A 228 -5.19 1.88 2.06
C LEU A 228 -3.97 2.66 2.56
N GLY A 229 -2.98 2.94 1.70
CA GLY A 229 -1.74 3.60 2.08
C GLY A 229 -0.86 2.76 3.02
N ILE A 230 -0.98 1.43 2.99
CA ILE A 230 -0.21 0.52 3.84
C ILE A 230 1.13 0.20 3.15
N VAL A 231 2.23 0.60 3.77
CA VAL A 231 3.58 0.41 3.21
C VAL A 231 4.12 -1.00 3.49
N ARG A 232 3.65 -1.66 4.54
CA ARG A 232 4.17 -2.97 4.97
C ARG A 232 3.27 -4.10 4.53
N THR A 233 3.78 -4.93 3.63
CA THR A 233 3.14 -6.18 3.21
C THR A 233 4.12 -7.33 3.43
N GLN A 234 3.64 -8.44 3.99
CA GLN A 234 4.43 -9.64 4.22
C GLN A 234 3.65 -10.87 3.78
N SER A 235 4.35 -11.81 3.14
CA SER A 235 3.78 -13.08 2.71
C SER A 235 4.27 -14.22 3.61
N THR A 236 3.37 -15.13 3.99
CA THR A 236 3.76 -16.32 4.75
C THR A 236 4.66 -17.26 3.93
N ASP A 237 4.56 -17.22 2.61
CA ASP A 237 5.46 -17.98 1.73
C ASP A 237 6.90 -17.45 1.84
N MET A 238 7.09 -16.13 1.98
CA MET A 238 8.41 -15.54 2.21
C MET A 238 8.95 -15.91 3.60
N LEU A 239 8.12 -15.87 4.64
CA LEU A 239 8.51 -16.30 5.98
C LEU A 239 8.96 -17.77 5.97
N ARG A 240 8.21 -18.65 5.28
CA ARG A 240 8.56 -20.05 5.09
C ARG A 240 9.90 -20.21 4.36
N GLU A 241 10.14 -19.43 3.32
CA GLU A 241 11.39 -19.50 2.55
C GLU A 241 12.61 -19.12 3.40
N VAL A 242 12.49 -18.08 4.23
CA VAL A 242 13.54 -17.72 5.19
C VAL A 242 13.80 -18.88 6.16
N MET A 243 12.75 -19.47 6.73
CA MET A 243 12.90 -20.61 7.67
C MET A 243 13.52 -21.83 6.98
N ARG A 244 13.15 -22.14 5.74
CA ARG A 244 13.74 -23.23 4.95
C ARG A 244 15.22 -23.06 4.70
N THR A 245 15.68 -21.82 4.56
CA THR A 245 17.11 -21.53 4.39
C THR A 245 17.89 -21.82 5.68
N MET A 246 17.25 -21.61 6.83
CA MET A 246 17.86 -21.79 8.15
C MET A 246 17.75 -23.24 8.68
N ILE A 247 16.67 -23.95 8.32
CA ILE A 247 16.35 -25.28 8.86
C ILE A 247 16.42 -26.32 7.74
N PRO A 248 17.37 -27.25 7.77
CA PRO A 248 17.52 -28.28 6.74
C PRO A 248 16.30 -29.21 6.63
N ALA A 249 16.03 -29.71 5.41
CA ALA A 249 14.87 -30.55 5.12
C ALA A 249 14.82 -31.87 5.94
N HIS A 250 15.95 -32.42 6.34
CA HIS A 250 15.97 -33.66 7.16
C HIS A 250 15.52 -33.41 8.61
N LEU A 251 15.60 -32.18 9.12
CA LEU A 251 15.10 -31.82 10.45
C LEU A 251 13.60 -31.48 10.43
N MET A 252 13.15 -30.75 9.42
CA MET A 252 11.75 -30.32 9.29
C MET A 252 11.25 -30.47 7.85
N PRO A 253 11.01 -31.71 7.38
CA PRO A 253 10.62 -31.96 5.99
C PRO A 253 9.28 -31.30 5.61
N VAL A 254 8.34 -31.17 6.55
CA VAL A 254 7.05 -30.51 6.35
C VAL A 254 7.21 -29.05 5.90
N LEU A 255 8.21 -28.34 6.42
CA LEU A 255 8.49 -26.96 6.05
C LEU A 255 8.92 -26.80 4.59
N HIS A 256 9.54 -27.84 4.02
CA HIS A 256 10.06 -27.87 2.65
C HIS A 256 9.05 -28.35 1.60
N ALA A 257 7.91 -28.86 2.01
CA ALA A 257 6.82 -29.25 1.11
C ALA A 257 5.92 -28.05 0.73
N SER A 258 5.12 -28.20 -0.31
CA SER A 258 4.01 -27.27 -0.58
C SER A 258 2.89 -27.50 0.44
N SER A 259 2.07 -26.48 0.72
CA SER A 259 0.98 -26.56 1.71
C SER A 259 -0.01 -27.69 1.43
N PHE A 260 -0.27 -27.99 0.17
CA PHE A 260 -1.16 -29.09 -0.27
C PHE A 260 -0.46 -30.45 -0.34
N ASP A 261 0.86 -30.51 -0.20
CA ASP A 261 1.70 -31.72 -0.25
C ASP A 261 2.38 -32.02 1.10
N ALA A 262 2.27 -31.14 2.08
CA ALA A 262 2.95 -31.23 3.37
C ALA A 262 2.67 -32.53 4.11
N TRP A 263 1.50 -33.14 3.91
CA TRP A 263 1.12 -34.43 4.46
C TRP A 263 2.03 -35.58 4.04
N LYS A 264 2.67 -35.49 2.87
CA LYS A 264 3.62 -36.55 2.40
C LYS A 264 4.90 -36.59 3.23
N ALA A 265 5.21 -35.48 3.90
CA ALA A 265 6.39 -35.35 4.77
C ALA A 265 6.13 -35.73 6.23
N LEU A 266 4.91 -36.01 6.61
CA LEU A 266 4.57 -36.48 7.96
C LEU A 266 4.81 -38.02 8.11
N PRO A 267 5.09 -38.55 9.33
CA PRO A 267 5.25 -39.96 9.58
C PRO A 267 4.01 -40.80 9.22
N ALA A 268 4.17 -41.98 8.71
CA ALA A 268 3.10 -42.84 8.16
C ALA A 268 2.20 -43.55 9.19
N HIS A 269 2.42 -43.33 10.49
CA HIS A 269 1.73 -44.07 11.56
C HIS A 269 0.23 -43.78 11.58
N GLY A 270 -0.61 -44.84 11.52
CA GLY A 270 -2.07 -44.75 11.67
C GLY A 270 -2.86 -44.21 10.46
N ARG A 271 -2.25 -43.99 9.31
CA ARG A 271 -2.86 -43.32 8.16
C ARG A 271 -3.62 -44.18 7.17
N ALA A 272 -3.57 -45.50 7.30
CA ALA A 272 -4.14 -46.43 6.32
C ALA A 272 -5.67 -46.25 6.13
N GLU A 273 -6.38 -45.69 7.12
CA GLU A 273 -7.84 -45.55 7.12
C GLU A 273 -8.34 -44.10 6.90
N SER A 274 -7.44 -43.08 6.91
CA SER A 274 -7.83 -41.67 6.77
C SER A 274 -8.05 -41.30 5.29
N ARG A 275 -9.07 -40.48 5.03
CA ARG A 275 -9.29 -39.91 3.68
C ARG A 275 -8.10 -39.04 3.25
N GLN A 276 -7.84 -38.96 1.97
CA GLN A 276 -6.75 -38.12 1.45
C GLN A 276 -6.92 -36.65 1.85
N GLU A 277 -8.17 -36.16 1.88
CA GLU A 277 -8.50 -34.79 2.27
C GLU A 277 -8.08 -34.49 3.72
N ASP A 278 -8.37 -35.40 4.66
CA ASP A 278 -8.00 -35.24 6.08
C ASP A 278 -6.48 -35.19 6.26
N ARG A 279 -5.74 -36.01 5.48
CA ARG A 279 -4.28 -35.99 5.49
C ARG A 279 -3.69 -34.69 4.96
N VAL A 280 -4.29 -34.10 3.91
CA VAL A 280 -3.89 -32.80 3.36
C VAL A 280 -4.02 -31.72 4.43
N VAL A 281 -5.13 -31.71 5.15
CA VAL A 281 -5.40 -30.78 6.25
C VAL A 281 -4.41 -30.97 7.39
N GLU A 282 -4.15 -32.24 7.81
CA GLU A 282 -3.17 -32.55 8.86
C GLU A 282 -1.76 -32.05 8.50
N GLY A 283 -1.32 -32.29 7.27
CA GLY A 283 -0.02 -31.81 6.79
C GLY A 283 0.08 -30.31 6.74
N PHE A 284 -0.99 -29.65 6.33
CA PHE A 284 -1.10 -28.21 6.32
C PHE A 284 -0.97 -27.62 7.74
N TYR A 285 -1.68 -28.16 8.72
CA TYR A 285 -1.55 -27.70 10.12
C TYR A 285 -0.15 -27.94 10.69
N GLY A 286 0.53 -29.01 10.28
CA GLY A 286 1.94 -29.18 10.62
C GLY A 286 2.83 -28.02 10.15
N GLN A 287 2.54 -27.44 8.98
CA GLN A 287 3.22 -26.22 8.53
C GLN A 287 2.76 -24.98 9.30
N VAL A 288 1.46 -24.84 9.54
CA VAL A 288 0.91 -23.68 10.27
C VAL A 288 1.57 -23.54 11.63
N GLN A 289 1.67 -24.63 12.40
CA GLN A 289 2.31 -24.63 13.72
C GLN A 289 3.76 -24.11 13.69
N LEU A 290 4.51 -24.49 12.66
CA LEU A 290 5.89 -24.04 12.49
C LEU A 290 5.97 -22.53 12.13
N LEU A 291 5.04 -22.06 11.30
CA LEU A 291 5.05 -20.68 10.79
C LEU A 291 4.38 -19.69 11.76
N GLU A 292 3.55 -20.18 12.68
CA GLU A 292 2.78 -19.32 13.58
C GLU A 292 3.65 -18.35 14.36
N VAL A 293 4.80 -18.83 14.90
CA VAL A 293 5.74 -17.98 15.64
C VAL A 293 6.27 -16.82 14.78
N SER A 294 6.61 -17.11 13.52
CA SER A 294 7.11 -16.07 12.59
C SER A 294 6.01 -15.09 12.19
N CYS A 295 4.78 -15.56 11.98
CA CYS A 295 3.62 -14.71 11.70
C CYS A 295 3.35 -13.78 12.89
N GLN A 296 3.32 -14.33 14.12
CA GLN A 296 3.11 -13.56 15.34
C GLN A 296 4.20 -12.53 15.56
N ALA A 297 5.48 -12.90 15.43
CA ALA A 297 6.60 -11.98 15.58
C ALA A 297 6.50 -10.80 14.60
N THR A 298 6.07 -11.07 13.36
CA THR A 298 5.88 -10.05 12.34
C THR A 298 4.74 -9.08 12.69
N LEU A 299 3.61 -9.60 13.18
CA LEU A 299 2.45 -8.79 13.60
C LEU A 299 2.74 -7.99 14.86
N HIS A 300 3.40 -8.59 15.88
CA HIS A 300 3.83 -7.87 17.08
C HIS A 300 4.81 -6.74 16.78
N ARG A 301 5.69 -6.93 15.80
CA ARG A 301 6.56 -5.85 15.35
C ARG A 301 5.75 -4.67 14.78
N ALA A 302 4.73 -4.95 13.97
CA ALA A 302 3.87 -3.91 13.41
C ALA A 302 3.10 -3.17 14.50
N GLU A 303 2.58 -3.90 15.51
CA GLU A 303 1.94 -3.36 16.70
C GLU A 303 2.88 -2.45 17.51
N ASN A 304 4.07 -2.95 17.87
CA ASN A 304 5.05 -2.20 18.66
C ASN A 304 5.52 -0.91 17.97
N GLU A 305 5.55 -0.91 16.65
CA GLU A 305 5.90 0.26 15.85
C GLU A 305 4.68 1.13 15.49
N SER A 306 3.47 0.74 15.92
CA SER A 306 2.19 1.39 15.58
C SER A 306 2.02 1.63 14.07
N VAL A 307 2.37 0.63 13.24
CA VAL A 307 2.32 0.70 11.79
C VAL A 307 1.35 -0.33 11.21
N SER A 308 0.45 0.13 10.36
CA SER A 308 -0.46 -0.76 9.63
C SER A 308 0.29 -1.74 8.73
N MET A 309 -0.22 -2.97 8.63
CA MET A 309 0.42 -4.06 7.90
C MET A 309 -0.59 -4.99 7.23
N ILE A 310 -0.22 -5.54 6.09
CA ILE A 310 -0.91 -6.68 5.46
C ILE A 310 -0.04 -7.92 5.62
N LEU A 311 -0.59 -8.97 6.22
CA LEU A 311 0.00 -10.31 6.21
C LEU A 311 -0.87 -11.20 5.32
N GLU A 312 -0.29 -11.75 4.23
CA GLU A 312 -1.02 -12.60 3.30
C GLU A 312 -0.42 -13.99 3.20
N GLY A 313 -1.24 -14.99 2.94
CA GLY A 313 -0.77 -16.34 2.66
C GLY A 313 -1.77 -17.43 3.01
N VAL A 314 -1.44 -18.67 2.60
CA VAL A 314 -2.27 -19.83 2.91
C VAL A 314 -2.29 -20.16 4.41
N HIS A 315 -1.23 -19.81 5.14
CA HIS A 315 -1.08 -20.06 6.58
C HIS A 315 -1.68 -18.96 7.46
N VAL A 316 -2.33 -17.96 6.86
CA VAL A 316 -3.03 -16.91 7.59
C VAL A 316 -4.42 -17.43 7.94
N LEU A 317 -4.58 -17.94 9.14
CA LEU A 317 -5.82 -18.51 9.66
C LEU A 317 -6.64 -17.49 10.46
N PRO A 318 -7.96 -17.67 10.58
CA PRO A 318 -8.83 -16.85 11.41
C PRO A 318 -8.36 -16.76 12.86
N SER A 319 -7.80 -17.82 13.42
CA SER A 319 -7.29 -17.90 14.79
C SER A 319 -6.20 -16.87 15.10
N LEU A 320 -5.43 -16.42 14.12
CA LEU A 320 -4.43 -15.35 14.30
C LEU A 320 -5.06 -14.03 14.76
N ARG A 321 -6.31 -13.74 14.34
CA ARG A 321 -7.04 -12.53 14.72
C ARG A 321 -7.33 -12.47 16.23
N ASN A 322 -7.59 -13.60 16.86
CA ASN A 322 -8.07 -13.68 18.24
C ASN A 322 -7.09 -13.13 19.29
N ARG A 323 -5.86 -12.83 18.91
CA ARG A 323 -4.84 -12.24 19.78
C ARG A 323 -4.94 -10.72 19.90
N TRP A 324 -5.64 -10.08 18.97
CA TRP A 324 -5.81 -8.61 18.91
C TRP A 324 -7.28 -8.24 19.00
N THR A 325 -7.89 -8.50 20.15
CA THR A 325 -9.31 -8.20 20.41
C THR A 325 -9.50 -7.05 21.41
N GLY A 326 -8.40 -6.41 21.86
CA GLY A 326 -8.44 -5.31 22.83
C GLY A 326 -8.89 -3.99 22.21
N ASP A 327 -9.53 -3.14 23.03
CA ASP A 327 -10.11 -1.87 22.58
C ASP A 327 -9.05 -0.81 22.23
N ASP A 328 -7.88 -0.85 22.86
CA ASP A 328 -6.81 0.15 22.65
C ASP A 328 -5.68 -0.31 21.71
N GLY A 329 -5.66 -1.58 21.30
CA GLY A 329 -4.64 -2.18 20.43
C GLY A 329 -4.86 -1.93 18.95
N PRO A 330 -4.07 -2.63 18.09
CA PRO A 330 -4.29 -2.64 16.65
C PRO A 330 -5.68 -3.17 16.32
N ILE A 331 -6.25 -2.69 15.23
CA ILE A 331 -7.48 -3.24 14.68
C ILE A 331 -7.13 -4.37 13.72
N CYS A 332 -7.54 -5.59 14.07
CA CYS A 332 -7.19 -6.78 13.30
C CYS A 332 -8.39 -7.25 12.47
N VAL A 333 -8.24 -7.25 11.15
CA VAL A 333 -9.27 -7.72 10.19
C VAL A 333 -8.75 -8.95 9.47
N HIS A 334 -9.52 -10.05 9.51
CA HIS A 334 -9.22 -11.25 8.75
C HIS A 334 -10.22 -11.44 7.61
N VAL A 335 -9.70 -11.78 6.42
CA VAL A 335 -10.51 -12.17 5.26
C VAL A 335 -9.94 -13.43 4.62
N THR A 336 -10.82 -14.37 4.26
CA THR A 336 -10.45 -15.59 3.54
C THR A 336 -10.87 -15.47 2.08
N MET A 337 -9.88 -15.55 1.19
CA MET A 337 -10.10 -15.48 -0.25
C MET A 337 -10.55 -16.84 -0.80
N ALA A 338 -11.57 -16.84 -1.64
CA ALA A 338 -12.15 -18.03 -2.23
C ALA A 338 -12.27 -17.97 -3.76
N ILE A 339 -12.22 -19.13 -4.39
CA ILE A 339 -12.68 -19.36 -5.76
C ILE A 339 -13.74 -20.48 -5.69
N LEU A 340 -15.00 -20.13 -5.90
CA LEU A 340 -16.11 -21.09 -5.69
C LEU A 340 -16.28 -22.10 -6.83
N ARG A 341 -15.62 -21.91 -7.97
CA ARG A 341 -15.67 -22.84 -9.11
C ARG A 341 -14.31 -23.48 -9.32
N LYS A 342 -14.26 -24.83 -9.19
CA LYS A 342 -13.00 -25.62 -9.35
C LYS A 342 -12.38 -25.43 -10.74
N SER A 343 -13.22 -25.30 -11.80
CA SER A 343 -12.73 -24.98 -13.16
C SER A 343 -12.00 -23.64 -13.21
N MET A 344 -12.54 -22.61 -12.59
CA MET A 344 -11.90 -21.29 -12.52
C MET A 344 -10.59 -21.32 -11.73
N LEU A 345 -10.53 -22.09 -10.64
CA LEU A 345 -9.27 -22.29 -9.91
C LEU A 345 -8.23 -22.96 -10.80
N LYS A 346 -8.61 -24.01 -11.55
CA LYS A 346 -7.75 -24.70 -12.52
C LYS A 346 -7.21 -23.72 -13.57
N ASP A 347 -8.07 -22.91 -14.17
CA ASP A 347 -7.69 -21.94 -15.20
C ASP A 347 -6.68 -20.91 -14.65
N ARG A 348 -6.88 -20.43 -13.42
CA ARG A 348 -5.95 -19.51 -12.77
C ARG A 348 -4.60 -20.15 -12.45
N LEU A 349 -4.58 -21.42 -12.04
CA LEU A 349 -3.34 -22.15 -11.80
C LEU A 349 -2.56 -22.38 -13.11
N LEU A 350 -3.26 -22.62 -14.21
CA LEU A 350 -2.66 -22.70 -15.56
C LEU A 350 -2.12 -21.34 -16.03
N GLY A 351 -2.86 -20.25 -15.79
CA GLY A 351 -2.45 -18.90 -16.19
C GLY A 351 -1.15 -18.43 -15.52
N ARG A 352 -0.81 -18.94 -14.33
CA ARG A 352 0.49 -18.67 -13.68
C ARG A 352 1.71 -19.12 -14.49
N ARG A 353 1.53 -20.01 -15.45
CA ARG A 353 2.61 -20.47 -16.36
C ARG A 353 3.19 -19.33 -17.19
N THR A 354 2.37 -18.36 -17.57
CA THR A 354 2.81 -17.18 -18.33
C THR A 354 3.44 -16.09 -17.48
N GLU A 355 2.94 -15.90 -16.24
CA GLU A 355 3.41 -14.87 -15.33
C GLU A 355 4.67 -15.25 -14.54
N ALA A 356 4.84 -16.54 -14.24
CA ALA A 356 5.97 -17.07 -13.50
C ALA A 356 6.47 -18.41 -14.08
N PRO A 357 7.24 -18.39 -15.20
CA PRO A 357 7.64 -19.60 -15.95
C PRO A 357 8.42 -20.64 -15.14
N LYS A 358 9.09 -20.22 -14.06
CA LYS A 358 9.83 -21.12 -13.15
C LYS A 358 8.94 -21.83 -12.11
N ARG A 359 7.67 -21.45 -11.98
CA ARG A 359 6.71 -22.17 -11.14
C ARG A 359 6.11 -23.31 -11.96
N HIS A 360 6.36 -24.54 -11.55
CA HIS A 360 5.84 -25.75 -12.21
C HIS A 360 4.32 -25.79 -12.15
N ALA A 361 3.64 -25.25 -13.17
CA ALA A 361 2.18 -25.26 -13.24
C ALA A 361 1.62 -26.68 -13.17
N ASP A 362 2.33 -27.65 -13.73
CA ASP A 362 1.97 -29.07 -13.71
C ASP A 362 1.83 -29.58 -12.27
N LEU A 363 2.71 -29.17 -11.34
CA LEU A 363 2.60 -29.53 -9.92
C LEU A 363 1.27 -29.10 -9.30
N TYR A 364 0.78 -27.92 -9.64
CA TYR A 364 -0.51 -27.43 -9.12
C TYR A 364 -1.69 -28.16 -9.73
N ILE A 365 -1.61 -28.53 -11.01
CA ILE A 365 -2.68 -29.26 -11.70
C ILE A 365 -2.76 -30.68 -11.20
N ASP A 366 -1.63 -31.36 -11.01
CA ASP A 366 -1.56 -32.72 -10.46
C ASP A 366 -2.09 -32.79 -9.03
N ASN A 367 -2.05 -31.67 -8.28
CA ASN A 367 -2.54 -31.59 -6.90
C ASN A 367 -3.81 -30.72 -6.77
N LEU A 368 -4.57 -30.51 -7.86
CA LEU A 368 -5.77 -29.68 -7.85
C LEU A 368 -6.80 -30.14 -6.80
N ASP A 369 -6.98 -31.44 -6.62
CA ASP A 369 -7.92 -32.01 -5.64
C ASP A 369 -7.48 -31.71 -4.20
N SER A 370 -6.19 -31.80 -3.90
CA SER A 370 -5.62 -31.44 -2.60
C SER A 370 -5.75 -29.94 -2.32
N ILE A 371 -5.51 -29.10 -3.33
CA ILE A 371 -5.68 -27.64 -3.21
C ILE A 371 -7.14 -27.28 -2.97
N TRP A 372 -8.06 -27.97 -3.65
CA TRP A 372 -9.50 -27.79 -3.48
C TRP A 372 -9.98 -28.21 -2.10
N ALA A 373 -9.54 -29.37 -1.62
CA ALA A 373 -9.84 -29.87 -0.28
C ALA A 373 -9.34 -28.91 0.80
N LEU A 374 -8.11 -28.41 0.65
CA LEU A 374 -7.55 -27.40 1.54
C LEU A 374 -8.37 -26.10 1.52
N GLN A 375 -8.77 -25.62 0.34
CA GLN A 375 -9.65 -24.43 0.26
C GLN A 375 -10.98 -24.68 0.98
N SER A 376 -11.63 -25.83 0.74
CA SER A 376 -12.89 -26.15 1.38
C SER A 376 -12.77 -26.14 2.91
N HIS A 377 -11.67 -26.68 3.43
CA HIS A 377 -11.39 -26.66 4.87
C HIS A 377 -11.18 -25.23 5.39
N LEU A 378 -10.37 -24.41 4.71
CA LEU A 378 -10.13 -22.99 5.09
C LEU A 378 -11.42 -22.16 5.06
N LEU A 379 -12.36 -22.47 4.16
CA LEU A 379 -13.65 -21.80 4.11
C LEU A 379 -14.56 -22.22 5.27
N SER A 380 -14.55 -23.51 5.64
CA SER A 380 -15.29 -23.98 6.82
C SER A 380 -14.75 -23.34 8.10
N GLU A 381 -13.42 -23.25 8.25
CA GLU A 381 -12.79 -22.59 9.39
C GLU A 381 -13.13 -21.09 9.44
N ALA A 382 -13.16 -20.41 8.27
CA ALA A 382 -13.54 -19.01 8.19
C ALA A 382 -15.01 -18.79 8.60
N ASP A 383 -15.91 -19.68 8.20
CA ASP A 383 -17.33 -19.65 8.55
C ASP A 383 -17.54 -19.88 10.05
N GLU A 384 -16.90 -20.90 10.61
CA GLU A 384 -16.91 -21.22 12.05
C GLU A 384 -16.40 -20.09 12.94
N ASN A 385 -15.44 -19.30 12.44
CA ASN A 385 -14.86 -18.15 13.16
C ASN A 385 -15.53 -16.81 12.79
N GLU A 386 -16.65 -16.83 12.05
CA GLU A 386 -17.39 -15.64 11.62
C GLU A 386 -16.50 -14.60 10.90
N THR A 387 -15.48 -15.04 10.19
CA THR A 387 -14.62 -14.16 9.40
C THR A 387 -15.12 -13.98 7.98
N ALA A 388 -14.76 -12.88 7.34
CA ALA A 388 -15.26 -12.57 6.02
C ALA A 388 -14.67 -13.54 4.97
N ILE A 389 -15.55 -14.17 4.20
CA ILE A 389 -15.20 -14.93 3.00
C ILE A 389 -15.43 -14.06 1.77
N VAL A 390 -14.40 -13.88 0.95
CA VAL A 390 -14.46 -13.03 -0.25
C VAL A 390 -14.18 -13.88 -1.48
N GLU A 391 -15.21 -14.08 -2.30
CA GLU A 391 -15.07 -14.69 -3.62
C GLU A 391 -14.30 -13.74 -4.55
N ASN A 392 -13.20 -14.24 -5.13
CA ASN A 392 -12.42 -13.52 -6.12
C ASN A 392 -12.84 -13.93 -7.55
N ASP A 393 -14.04 -13.57 -7.94
CA ASP A 393 -14.57 -13.72 -9.30
C ASP A 393 -14.19 -12.53 -10.20
N ASN A 394 -14.13 -11.35 -9.61
CA ASN A 394 -13.74 -10.09 -10.24
C ASN A 394 -12.84 -9.29 -9.31
N PHE A 395 -11.69 -8.89 -9.79
CA PHE A 395 -10.64 -8.24 -9.01
C PHE A 395 -11.13 -6.97 -8.29
N GLU A 396 -11.76 -6.06 -9.02
CA GLU A 396 -12.24 -4.78 -8.50
C GLU A 396 -13.33 -4.98 -7.42
N LYS A 397 -14.31 -5.83 -7.72
CA LYS A 397 -15.37 -6.16 -6.76
C LYS A 397 -14.82 -6.83 -5.50
N SER A 398 -13.81 -7.67 -5.65
CA SER A 398 -13.18 -8.37 -4.52
C SER A 398 -12.42 -7.38 -3.64
N SER A 399 -11.67 -6.46 -4.22
CA SER A 399 -11.02 -5.36 -3.50
C SER A 399 -12.03 -4.53 -2.70
N GLN A 400 -13.13 -4.14 -3.33
CA GLN A 400 -14.21 -3.41 -2.66
C GLN A 400 -14.86 -4.20 -1.52
N ARG A 401 -15.14 -5.50 -1.70
CA ARG A 401 -15.70 -6.36 -0.64
C ARG A 401 -14.78 -6.42 0.58
N ILE A 402 -13.46 -6.48 0.36
CA ILE A 402 -12.47 -6.46 1.45
C ILE A 402 -12.49 -5.11 2.16
N ILE A 403 -12.48 -3.99 1.45
CA ILE A 403 -12.56 -2.65 2.05
C ILE A 403 -13.85 -2.49 2.87
N VAL A 404 -14.99 -2.95 2.35
CA VAL A 404 -16.26 -2.95 3.10
C VAL A 404 -16.17 -3.80 4.37
N SER A 405 -15.46 -4.94 4.33
CA SER A 405 -15.24 -5.77 5.52
C SER A 405 -14.36 -5.07 6.54
N ILE A 406 -13.33 -4.35 6.09
CA ILE A 406 -12.49 -3.49 6.95
C ILE A 406 -13.36 -2.42 7.62
N ILE A 407 -14.13 -1.66 6.85
CA ILE A 407 -15.00 -0.60 7.40
C ILE A 407 -16.04 -1.17 8.39
N ARG A 408 -16.56 -2.37 8.14
CA ARG A 408 -17.48 -3.04 9.06
C ARG A 408 -16.80 -3.36 10.41
N GLU A 409 -15.55 -3.80 10.38
CA GLU A 409 -14.80 -4.02 11.61
C GLU A 409 -14.49 -2.71 12.33
N LEU A 410 -14.04 -1.68 11.58
CA LEU A 410 -13.81 -0.35 12.13
C LEU A 410 -15.07 0.24 12.79
N ALA A 411 -16.26 -0.02 12.25
CA ALA A 411 -17.54 0.43 12.81
C ALA A 411 -17.87 -0.18 14.18
N ARG A 412 -17.12 -1.18 14.66
CA ARG A 412 -17.24 -1.70 16.03
C ARG A 412 -16.46 -0.86 17.04
N HIS A 413 -15.49 -0.07 16.57
CA HIS A 413 -14.60 0.74 17.36
C HIS A 413 -14.84 2.25 17.22
N PHE A 414 -15.51 2.67 16.13
CA PHE A 414 -15.73 4.06 15.78
C PHE A 414 -17.20 4.30 15.41
N ASP A 415 -17.78 5.35 15.95
CA ASP A 415 -19.21 5.66 15.77
C ASP A 415 -19.53 6.21 14.38
N GLY A 416 -18.55 6.80 13.71
CA GLY A 416 -18.73 7.46 12.43
C GLY A 416 -19.51 8.74 12.56
N THR A 417 -19.11 9.59 13.52
CA THR A 417 -19.71 10.91 13.76
C THR A 417 -18.81 12.03 13.22
N PRO A 418 -19.38 13.16 12.84
CA PRO A 418 -18.59 14.34 12.45
C PRO A 418 -17.68 14.85 13.56
N ALA A 419 -18.13 14.81 14.83
CA ALA A 419 -17.34 15.20 15.99
C ALA A 419 -16.12 14.28 16.15
N GLY A 420 -16.33 12.96 16.10
CA GLY A 420 -15.25 11.98 16.13
C GLY A 420 -14.24 12.16 14.99
N ALA A 421 -14.73 12.38 13.78
CA ALA A 421 -13.89 12.51 12.58
C ALA A 421 -13.13 13.84 12.51
N PHE A 422 -13.75 14.98 12.91
CA PHE A 422 -13.19 16.33 12.69
C PHE A 422 -12.95 17.13 13.98
N GLY A 423 -13.45 16.68 15.11
CA GLY A 423 -13.40 17.34 16.41
C GLY A 423 -14.71 18.02 16.80
N ASP A 424 -14.84 18.27 18.12
CA ASP A 424 -16.10 18.74 18.72
C ASP A 424 -16.55 20.11 18.19
N GLU A 425 -15.63 21.02 17.91
CA GLU A 425 -15.94 22.34 17.34
C GLU A 425 -16.65 22.22 15.99
N ILE A 426 -16.20 21.30 15.13
CA ILE A 426 -16.80 21.06 13.83
C ILE A 426 -18.09 20.23 13.97
N GLY A 427 -18.12 19.30 14.92
CA GLY A 427 -19.34 18.55 15.25
C GLY A 427 -20.49 19.45 15.68
N ALA A 428 -20.24 20.39 16.60
CA ALA A 428 -21.21 21.37 17.10
C ALA A 428 -21.75 22.27 15.98
N LEU A 429 -20.87 22.67 15.07
CA LEU A 429 -21.28 23.45 13.92
C LEU A 429 -22.31 22.73 13.00
N LEU A 430 -22.27 21.41 12.90
CA LEU A 430 -23.22 20.60 12.11
C LEU A 430 -24.56 20.40 12.82
N GLU A 431 -24.57 20.38 14.17
CA GLU A 431 -25.79 20.29 14.97
C GLU A 431 -26.59 21.59 14.97
N GLU A 432 -25.92 22.74 14.84
CA GLU A 432 -26.55 24.07 14.76
C GLU A 432 -27.04 24.40 13.32
N GLY A 433 -26.49 23.74 12.30
CA GLY A 433 -26.77 24.01 10.90
C GLY A 433 -28.00 23.25 10.39
N ASP A 434 -28.82 23.93 9.58
CA ASP A 434 -29.89 23.30 8.81
C ASP A 434 -29.27 22.34 7.77
N GLU A 435 -29.42 21.03 7.99
CA GLU A 435 -28.81 19.98 7.15
C GLU A 435 -29.20 20.10 5.66
N ASP A 436 -30.31 20.76 5.35
CA ASP A 436 -30.82 20.94 3.99
C ASP A 436 -30.17 22.16 3.29
N ASN A 437 -29.46 23.04 4.01
CA ASN A 437 -28.86 24.26 3.46
C ASN A 437 -27.32 24.30 3.58
N TRP A 438 -26.70 23.12 3.56
CA TRP A 438 -25.25 22.95 3.73
C TRP A 438 -24.38 23.76 2.73
N GLN A 439 -24.92 24.08 1.54
CA GLN A 439 -24.20 24.86 0.52
C GLN A 439 -23.92 26.29 0.98
N GLN A 440 -24.86 26.94 1.63
CA GLN A 440 -24.63 28.26 2.25
C GLN A 440 -23.66 28.19 3.43
N TRP A 441 -23.66 27.05 4.09
CA TRP A 441 -22.84 26.78 5.23
C TRP A 441 -21.38 26.45 4.85
N ALA A 442 -21.14 25.73 3.74
CA ALA A 442 -19.83 25.50 3.16
C ALA A 442 -19.11 26.80 2.81
N VAL A 443 -19.86 27.82 2.36
CA VAL A 443 -19.33 29.19 2.14
C VAL A 443 -18.73 29.80 3.41
N GLY A 444 -19.45 29.66 4.54
CA GLY A 444 -18.97 30.15 5.83
C GLY A 444 -17.75 29.37 6.36
N LEU A 445 -17.63 28.10 6.02
CA LEU A 445 -16.52 27.22 6.38
C LEU A 445 -15.21 27.55 5.65
N ILE A 446 -15.32 27.87 4.37
CA ILE A 446 -14.16 28.16 3.51
C ILE A 446 -13.61 29.56 3.79
N ASN A 447 -14.49 30.55 4.11
CA ASN A 447 -14.14 31.95 4.26
C ASN A 447 -13.79 32.36 5.72
N ARG A 448 -13.95 31.52 6.70
CA ARG A 448 -13.50 31.69 8.09
C ARG A 448 -12.20 30.94 8.34
#